data_24f773b54fd9af870b070c2150d98110
#
_entry.id   24f773b54fd9af870b070c2150d98110
#
_cell.length_a   1.000
_cell.length_b   1.000
_cell.length_c   1.000
_cell.angle_alpha   90.00
_cell.angle_beta   90.00
_cell.angle_gamma   90.00
#
_symmetry.space_group_name_H-M   'P 1'
#
loop_
_entity.id
_entity.type
_entity.pdbx_description
1 polymer ?
#
loop_
_entity_poly.entity_id
_entity_poly.type
_entity_poly.pdbx_seq_one_letter_code
_entity_poly.pdbx_strand_id
1 'polypeptide(L)'
;MKKLAFAAMLMALATPAFAQDEVSLKGAIDIHVHQDPDSAPRAIDADDVARQAKAAGMRAVVLKNHWEDTASLAYMVRKMVPGIEVYGGITQDIAVGGINPEAVKHMADMKGGYGRIVWLPTFDAQNQVKDKGPEVKVSENGKLLPSVLKLLDYIATRKQLALETGHVSAEEALMVIKEARARGIAHIVCTHGMTGPTNLSVAQAQEAAKMGAYIEMVYGAVLDSKGKTTLEQYAGWIKAVGPAHVILATDLGGARPYPRPMPTAGMLEYMTKLHQLGISVADINMMAKTNPAIVLGLDVK
;
A
#
# COMPACT_ATOMS: atom_id res chain seq x y z
N MET A 1 -5.56 49.77 66.45
CA MET A 1 -6.06 48.51 65.96
C MET A 1 -5.83 48.43 64.47
N LYS A 2 -4.75 47.76 64.03
CA LYS A 2 -4.40 47.62 62.62
C LYS A 2 -4.97 46.29 62.10
N LYS A 3 -5.86 46.34 61.08
CA LYS A 3 -6.39 45.17 60.41
C LYS A 3 -5.41 44.75 59.33
N LEU A 4 -4.81 43.56 59.45
CA LEU A 4 -4.06 42.91 58.36
C LEU A 4 -5.11 42.24 57.45
N ALA A 5 -5.06 42.56 56.15
CA ALA A 5 -5.75 41.87 55.09
C ALA A 5 -4.83 40.79 54.53
N PHE A 6 -5.26 39.52 54.59
CA PHE A 6 -4.59 38.38 53.96
C PHE A 6 -5.11 38.24 52.52
N ALA A 7 -4.24 38.49 51.55
CA ALA A 7 -4.55 38.21 50.15
C ALA A 7 -4.16 36.76 49.83
N ALA A 8 -5.14 35.91 49.59
CA ALA A 8 -4.93 34.54 49.12
C ALA A 8 -4.65 34.59 47.59
N MET A 9 -3.45 34.27 47.24
CA MET A 9 -3.02 34.14 45.81
C MET A 9 -3.39 32.71 45.31
N LEU A 10 -4.46 32.59 44.52
CA LEU A 10 -4.81 31.34 43.83
C LEU A 10 -3.76 31.14 42.70
N MET A 11 -2.84 30.18 42.87
CA MET A 11 -2.05 29.63 41.77
C MET A 11 -2.92 28.69 40.94
N ALA A 12 -3.34 29.11 39.77
CA ALA A 12 -3.93 28.23 38.76
C ALA A 12 -2.83 27.33 38.22
N LEU A 13 -2.88 26.04 38.57
CA LEU A 13 -2.05 25.01 37.94
C LEU A 13 -2.58 24.80 36.51
N ALA A 14 -1.87 25.42 35.54
CA ALA A 14 -2.08 25.09 34.13
C ALA A 14 -1.58 23.67 33.91
N THR A 15 -2.51 22.71 33.76
CA THR A 15 -2.20 21.39 33.22
C THR A 15 -1.70 21.58 31.81
N PRO A 16 -0.54 21.03 31.43
CA PRO A 16 -0.12 21.05 30.03
C PRO A 16 -1.18 20.32 29.22
N ALA A 17 -1.85 21.03 28.32
CA ALA A 17 -2.64 20.41 27.28
C ALA A 17 -1.65 19.62 26.43
N PHE A 18 -1.61 18.29 26.58
CA PHE A 18 -0.99 17.43 25.60
C PHE A 18 -1.71 17.72 24.29
N ALA A 19 -1.01 18.32 23.33
CA ALA A 19 -1.50 18.41 21.98
C ALA A 19 -1.84 16.97 21.58
N GLN A 20 -3.11 16.66 21.38
CA GLN A 20 -3.50 15.41 20.79
C GLN A 20 -2.83 15.38 19.42
N ASP A 21 -1.95 14.40 19.20
CA ASP A 21 -1.32 14.21 17.90
C ASP A 21 -2.43 14.07 16.86
N GLU A 22 -2.53 15.04 15.96
CA GLU A 22 -3.58 15.09 14.95
C GLU A 22 -3.21 14.18 13.78
N VAL A 23 -4.19 13.45 13.24
CA VAL A 23 -4.01 12.67 12.01
C VAL A 23 -3.65 13.60 10.87
N SER A 24 -2.54 13.35 10.19
CA SER A 24 -2.01 14.22 9.14
C SER A 24 -1.38 13.44 8.01
N LEU A 25 -1.58 13.92 6.77
CA LEU A 25 -0.92 13.40 5.57
C LEU A 25 0.55 13.78 5.46
N LYS A 26 1.05 14.71 6.29
CA LYS A 26 2.45 15.11 6.23
C LYS A 26 3.38 13.90 6.41
N GLY A 27 4.18 13.63 5.37
CA GLY A 27 5.09 12.49 5.32
C GLY A 27 4.43 11.15 4.97
N ALA A 28 3.11 11.09 4.74
CA ALA A 28 2.42 9.87 4.35
C ALA A 28 2.86 9.38 2.96
N ILE A 29 2.76 8.08 2.74
CA ILE A 29 3.09 7.40 1.50
C ILE A 29 1.90 6.51 1.12
N ASP A 30 1.37 6.69 -0.08
CA ASP A 30 0.36 5.80 -0.64
C ASP A 30 1.02 4.90 -1.69
N ILE A 31 1.10 3.61 -1.42
CA ILE A 31 1.79 2.66 -2.31
C ILE A 31 0.88 2.06 -3.39
N HIS A 32 -0.40 2.46 -3.45
CA HIS A 32 -1.37 1.86 -4.35
C HIS A 32 -2.36 2.90 -4.87
N VAL A 33 -1.98 3.62 -5.93
CA VAL A 33 -2.81 4.65 -6.55
C VAL A 33 -2.98 4.36 -8.03
N HIS A 34 -4.24 4.36 -8.48
CA HIS A 34 -4.58 4.25 -9.89
C HIS A 34 -4.77 5.63 -10.53
N GLN A 35 -4.38 5.78 -11.78
CA GLN A 35 -4.41 7.06 -12.49
C GLN A 35 -4.38 6.90 -14.01
N ASP A 36 -4.79 7.94 -14.72
CA ASP A 36 -4.53 8.10 -16.15
C ASP A 36 -3.05 8.52 -16.39
N PRO A 37 -2.45 8.21 -17.55
CA PRO A 37 -3.06 7.40 -18.62
C PRO A 37 -3.09 5.91 -18.27
N ASP A 38 -4.20 5.27 -18.61
CA ASP A 38 -4.40 3.84 -18.49
C ASP A 38 -5.35 3.37 -19.63
N SER A 39 -5.32 2.11 -19.97
CA SER A 39 -6.28 1.50 -20.89
C SER A 39 -7.67 1.26 -20.26
N ALA A 40 -7.77 1.33 -18.92
CA ALA A 40 -9.03 1.36 -18.20
C ALA A 40 -9.39 2.77 -17.75
N PRO A 41 -10.69 3.12 -17.67
CA PRO A 41 -11.10 4.44 -17.21
C PRO A 41 -10.61 4.77 -15.81
N ARG A 42 -9.95 5.92 -15.67
CA ARG A 42 -9.48 6.48 -14.40
C ARG A 42 -10.22 7.79 -14.11
N ALA A 43 -10.09 8.29 -12.91
CA ALA A 43 -10.77 9.49 -12.43
C ALA A 43 -9.82 10.67 -12.24
N ILE A 44 -8.52 10.47 -12.41
CA ILE A 44 -7.49 11.48 -12.13
C ILE A 44 -6.22 11.17 -12.92
N ASP A 45 -5.58 12.21 -13.43
CA ASP A 45 -4.28 12.12 -14.11
C ASP A 45 -3.11 11.94 -13.12
N ALA A 46 -2.04 11.30 -13.56
CA ALA A 46 -0.89 10.97 -12.71
C ALA A 46 -0.20 12.21 -12.11
N ASP A 47 -0.10 13.30 -12.87
CA ASP A 47 0.50 14.54 -12.36
C ASP A 47 -0.43 15.27 -11.38
N ASP A 48 -1.74 15.14 -11.52
CA ASP A 48 -2.71 15.68 -10.56
C ASP A 48 -2.70 14.89 -9.25
N VAL A 49 -2.52 13.55 -9.29
CA VAL A 49 -2.24 12.75 -8.09
C VAL A 49 -1.03 13.32 -7.36
N ALA A 50 0.07 13.52 -8.08
CA ALA A 50 1.31 14.04 -7.49
C ALA A 50 1.14 15.47 -6.95
N ARG A 51 0.42 16.37 -7.66
CA ARG A 51 0.14 17.74 -7.20
C ARG A 51 -0.67 17.75 -5.91
N GLN A 52 -1.75 16.96 -5.86
CA GLN A 52 -2.61 16.86 -4.68
C GLN A 52 -1.84 16.29 -3.48
N ALA A 53 -1.10 15.20 -3.68
CA ALA A 53 -0.29 14.59 -2.64
C ALA A 53 0.79 15.55 -2.10
N LYS A 54 1.49 16.27 -3.00
CA LYS A 54 2.47 17.31 -2.63
C LYS A 54 1.82 18.44 -1.82
N ALA A 55 0.69 18.96 -2.28
CA ALA A 55 -0.03 20.04 -1.58
C ALA A 55 -0.47 19.64 -0.17
N ALA A 56 -0.81 18.35 0.03
CA ALA A 56 -1.14 17.78 1.33
C ALA A 56 0.11 17.43 2.19
N GLY A 57 1.32 17.65 1.68
CA GLY A 57 2.56 17.36 2.40
C GLY A 57 2.93 15.87 2.44
N MET A 58 2.34 15.03 1.61
CA MET A 58 2.74 13.62 1.48
C MET A 58 4.18 13.50 1.00
N ARG A 59 4.85 12.44 1.42
CA ARG A 59 6.21 12.12 1.00
C ARG A 59 6.24 11.51 -0.40
N ALA A 60 5.42 10.49 -0.62
CA ALA A 60 5.47 9.74 -1.86
C ALA A 60 4.11 9.16 -2.26
N VAL A 61 4.01 8.82 -3.55
CA VAL A 61 2.95 7.98 -4.11
C VAL A 61 3.56 6.95 -5.04
N VAL A 62 2.93 5.76 -5.14
CA VAL A 62 3.27 4.74 -6.14
C VAL A 62 2.13 4.64 -7.13
N LEU A 63 2.43 4.90 -8.38
CA LEU A 63 1.51 4.77 -9.50
C LEU A 63 1.38 3.30 -9.88
N LYS A 64 0.15 2.79 -9.94
CA LYS A 64 -0.16 1.40 -10.27
C LYS A 64 -1.18 1.30 -11.38
N ASN A 65 -0.81 0.62 -12.45
CA ASN A 65 -1.71 0.16 -13.50
C ASN A 65 -1.54 -1.36 -13.68
N HIS A 66 -2.40 -1.98 -14.49
CA HIS A 66 -2.44 -3.44 -14.58
C HIS A 66 -1.75 -4.00 -15.83
N TRP A 67 -1.61 -3.18 -16.89
CA TRP A 67 -1.26 -3.67 -18.22
C TRP A 67 0.05 -3.12 -18.79
N GLU A 68 0.72 -2.23 -18.06
CA GLU A 68 2.03 -1.66 -18.44
C GLU A 68 2.89 -1.45 -17.20
N ASP A 69 4.18 -1.10 -17.40
CA ASP A 69 4.99 -0.54 -16.33
C ASP A 69 4.68 0.95 -16.11
N THR A 70 4.73 1.39 -14.88
CA THR A 70 4.50 2.79 -14.51
C THR A 70 5.78 3.52 -14.08
N ALA A 71 6.95 2.90 -14.23
CA ALA A 71 8.23 3.52 -13.86
C ALA A 71 8.59 4.67 -14.80
N SER A 72 8.28 4.54 -16.11
CA SER A 72 8.45 5.60 -17.09
C SER A 72 7.56 6.81 -16.81
N LEU A 73 6.30 6.55 -16.44
CA LEU A 73 5.34 7.58 -16.03
C LEU A 73 5.81 8.29 -14.76
N ALA A 74 6.25 7.54 -13.74
CA ALA A 74 6.82 8.12 -12.51
C ALA A 74 8.01 9.04 -12.79
N TYR A 75 8.89 8.67 -13.74
CA TYR A 75 10.00 9.52 -14.19
C TYR A 75 9.52 10.85 -14.76
N MET A 76 8.49 10.83 -15.60
CA MET A 76 7.93 12.05 -16.19
C MET A 76 7.20 12.91 -15.17
N VAL A 77 6.37 12.30 -14.32
CA VAL A 77 5.61 13.01 -13.29
C VAL A 77 6.55 13.71 -12.29
N ARG A 78 7.66 13.08 -11.88
CA ARG A 78 8.65 13.72 -11.02
C ARG A 78 9.29 14.96 -11.64
N LYS A 79 9.39 15.03 -12.95
CA LYS A 79 9.86 16.25 -13.65
C LYS A 79 8.80 17.33 -13.70
N MET A 80 7.53 16.94 -13.89
CA MET A 80 6.41 17.85 -13.97
C MET A 80 6.04 18.42 -12.60
N VAL A 81 6.21 17.64 -11.54
CA VAL A 81 5.84 17.98 -10.15
C VAL A 81 7.05 17.75 -9.22
N PRO A 82 8.07 18.60 -9.27
CA PRO A 82 9.23 18.45 -8.40
C PRO A 82 8.87 18.66 -6.93
N GLY A 83 9.55 17.95 -6.03
CA GLY A 83 9.37 18.08 -4.57
C GLY A 83 8.38 17.08 -3.95
N ILE A 84 7.96 16.08 -4.71
CA ILE A 84 7.31 14.87 -4.21
C ILE A 84 8.02 13.65 -4.82
N GLU A 85 8.11 12.57 -4.06
CA GLU A 85 8.61 11.29 -4.56
C GLU A 85 7.48 10.52 -5.25
N VAL A 86 7.68 10.16 -6.53
CA VAL A 86 6.73 9.35 -7.30
C VAL A 86 7.46 8.11 -7.76
N TYR A 87 6.88 6.97 -7.50
CA TYR A 87 7.39 5.66 -7.90
C TYR A 87 6.37 4.95 -8.77
N GLY A 88 6.80 3.91 -9.44
CA GLY A 88 5.98 3.02 -10.22
C GLY A 88 6.39 1.58 -10.01
N GLY A 89 5.81 0.71 -10.79
CA GLY A 89 6.10 -0.71 -10.76
C GLY A 89 5.55 -1.41 -11.99
N ILE A 90 5.42 -2.72 -11.90
CA ILE A 90 4.89 -3.55 -12.99
C ILE A 90 4.04 -4.67 -12.43
N THR A 91 2.90 -4.92 -13.04
CA THR A 91 2.00 -6.02 -12.70
C THR A 91 2.21 -7.16 -13.69
N GLN A 92 2.34 -8.38 -13.21
CA GLN A 92 2.64 -9.57 -14.02
C GLN A 92 1.38 -10.16 -14.68
N ASP A 93 0.54 -9.30 -15.24
CA ASP A 93 -0.63 -9.69 -16.03
C ASP A 93 -0.25 -10.04 -17.47
N ILE A 94 -1.16 -10.62 -18.26
CA ILE A 94 -0.91 -11.11 -19.62
C ILE A 94 -0.32 -10.03 -20.54
N ALA A 95 -0.78 -8.79 -20.41
CA ALA A 95 -0.35 -7.69 -21.26
C ALA A 95 1.17 -7.41 -21.21
N VAL A 96 1.84 -7.75 -20.10
CA VAL A 96 3.30 -7.65 -19.96
C VAL A 96 4.02 -8.99 -20.17
N GLY A 97 3.28 -10.01 -20.62
CA GLY A 97 3.79 -11.36 -20.88
C GLY A 97 3.64 -12.34 -19.71
N GLY A 98 2.76 -12.06 -18.76
CA GLY A 98 2.56 -12.88 -17.55
C GLY A 98 3.74 -12.77 -16.59
N ILE A 99 4.17 -13.89 -16.01
CA ILE A 99 5.36 -13.93 -15.14
C ILE A 99 6.61 -13.73 -15.99
N ASN A 100 7.08 -12.49 -16.08
CA ASN A 100 8.11 -12.05 -17.01
C ASN A 100 9.28 -11.33 -16.29
N PRO A 101 10.30 -12.07 -15.84
CA PRO A 101 11.47 -11.47 -15.17
C PRO A 101 12.21 -10.43 -16.03
N GLU A 102 12.18 -10.58 -17.36
CA GLU A 102 12.86 -9.64 -18.27
C GLU A 102 12.15 -8.28 -18.32
N ALA A 103 10.81 -8.28 -18.33
CA ALA A 103 10.03 -7.03 -18.20
C ALA A 103 10.31 -6.32 -16.86
N VAL A 104 10.39 -7.10 -15.77
CA VAL A 104 10.76 -6.56 -14.44
C VAL A 104 12.16 -5.96 -14.45
N LYS A 105 13.11 -6.59 -15.13
CA LYS A 105 14.47 -6.08 -15.27
C LYS A 105 14.49 -4.71 -15.98
N HIS A 106 13.79 -4.60 -17.10
CA HIS A 106 13.71 -3.33 -17.82
C HIS A 106 13.04 -2.23 -17.01
N MET A 107 11.95 -2.55 -16.30
CA MET A 107 11.29 -1.62 -15.36
C MET A 107 12.25 -1.16 -14.24
N ALA A 108 12.98 -2.08 -13.63
CA ALA A 108 13.92 -1.79 -12.54
C ALA A 108 15.15 -0.99 -12.99
N ASP A 109 15.62 -1.20 -14.21
CA ASP A 109 16.76 -0.53 -14.81
C ASP A 109 16.39 0.81 -15.46
N MET A 110 15.10 1.19 -15.47
CA MET A 110 14.64 2.47 -16.02
C MET A 110 15.35 3.64 -15.36
N LYS A 111 15.72 4.64 -16.17
CA LYS A 111 16.42 5.84 -15.69
C LYS A 111 15.72 6.48 -14.50
N GLY A 112 16.48 6.75 -13.45
CA GLY A 112 15.99 7.32 -12.19
C GLY A 112 15.75 6.29 -11.08
N GLY A 113 15.62 4.99 -11.42
CA GLY A 113 15.40 3.92 -10.46
C GLY A 113 14.05 4.06 -9.74
N TYR A 114 13.03 4.54 -10.45
CA TYR A 114 11.70 4.80 -9.86
C TYR A 114 10.76 3.60 -9.95
N GLY A 115 11.14 2.52 -10.65
CA GLY A 115 10.46 1.23 -10.59
C GLY A 115 10.77 0.55 -9.26
N ARG A 116 9.78 0.35 -8.41
CA ARG A 116 9.97 -0.13 -7.04
C ARG A 116 9.15 -1.35 -6.69
N ILE A 117 7.96 -1.51 -7.26
CA ILE A 117 7.05 -2.58 -6.88
C ILE A 117 6.82 -3.54 -8.05
N VAL A 118 6.87 -4.82 -7.76
CA VAL A 118 6.53 -5.91 -8.67
C VAL A 118 5.30 -6.61 -8.08
N TRP A 119 4.14 -6.41 -8.71
CA TRP A 119 2.93 -7.15 -8.37
C TRP A 119 2.90 -8.47 -9.13
N LEU A 120 2.63 -9.57 -8.45
CA LEU A 120 2.19 -10.79 -9.10
C LEU A 120 0.86 -10.53 -9.82
N PRO A 121 0.34 -11.48 -10.63
CA PRO A 121 -0.86 -11.25 -11.43
C PRO A 121 -2.01 -10.68 -10.62
N THR A 122 -2.74 -9.75 -11.22
CA THR A 122 -3.92 -9.12 -10.65
C THR A 122 -5.17 -9.54 -11.40
N PHE A 123 -5.62 -8.77 -12.38
CA PHE A 123 -6.84 -9.08 -13.12
C PHE A 123 -6.76 -10.41 -13.88
N ASP A 124 -5.58 -10.81 -14.31
CA ASP A 124 -5.34 -12.07 -14.99
C ASP A 124 -4.92 -13.22 -14.05
N ALA A 125 -4.85 -12.97 -12.72
CA ALA A 125 -4.56 -14.03 -11.76
C ALA A 125 -5.60 -15.16 -11.85
N GLN A 126 -5.17 -16.42 -11.84
CA GLN A 126 -6.08 -17.58 -11.88
C GLN A 126 -7.18 -17.46 -10.80
N ASN A 127 -6.83 -17.08 -9.59
CA ASN A 127 -7.78 -16.86 -8.50
C ASN A 127 -8.82 -15.76 -8.78
N GLN A 128 -8.46 -14.75 -9.59
CA GLN A 128 -9.35 -13.67 -10.00
C GLN A 128 -10.24 -14.08 -11.18
N VAL A 129 -9.66 -14.72 -12.20
CA VAL A 129 -10.34 -15.11 -13.44
C VAL A 129 -11.33 -16.25 -13.20
N LYS A 130 -10.97 -17.24 -12.37
CA LYS A 130 -11.83 -18.38 -12.00
C LYS A 130 -12.42 -19.08 -13.23
N ASP A 131 -11.55 -19.52 -14.15
CA ASP A 131 -11.88 -20.24 -15.39
C ASP A 131 -12.78 -19.45 -16.38
N LYS A 132 -12.88 -18.13 -16.26
CA LYS A 132 -13.70 -17.30 -17.15
C LYS A 132 -12.95 -16.66 -18.31
N GLY A 133 -11.66 -16.97 -18.49
CA GLY A 133 -10.84 -16.42 -19.56
C GLY A 133 -9.38 -16.82 -19.45
N PRO A 134 -8.52 -16.20 -20.27
CA PRO A 134 -7.07 -16.37 -20.13
C PRO A 134 -6.60 -15.98 -18.73
N GLU A 135 -5.68 -16.75 -18.18
CA GLU A 135 -5.19 -16.56 -16.81
C GLU A 135 -3.67 -16.71 -16.72
N VAL A 136 -3.10 -16.09 -15.69
CA VAL A 136 -1.70 -16.28 -15.30
C VAL A 136 -1.66 -17.06 -13.99
N LYS A 137 -1.10 -18.26 -14.05
CA LYS A 137 -0.87 -19.11 -12.89
C LYS A 137 0.43 -18.74 -12.20
N VAL A 138 0.44 -18.85 -10.86
CA VAL A 138 1.66 -18.73 -10.05
C VAL A 138 2.07 -20.08 -9.45
N SER A 139 1.11 -20.99 -9.35
CA SER A 139 1.32 -22.34 -8.80
C SER A 139 0.58 -23.41 -9.59
N GLU A 140 1.04 -24.65 -9.44
CA GLU A 140 0.35 -25.84 -9.94
C GLU A 140 0.67 -27.01 -9.00
N ASN A 141 -0.36 -27.84 -8.70
CA ASN A 141 -0.24 -29.01 -7.81
C ASN A 141 0.45 -28.67 -6.46
N GLY A 142 0.14 -27.50 -5.88
CA GLY A 142 0.70 -27.05 -4.59
C GLY A 142 2.15 -26.61 -4.63
N LYS A 143 2.70 -26.31 -5.82
CA LYS A 143 4.08 -25.83 -5.99
C LYS A 143 4.10 -24.59 -6.87
N LEU A 144 4.97 -23.64 -6.52
CA LEU A 144 5.22 -22.46 -7.37
C LEU A 144 5.81 -22.89 -8.72
N LEU A 145 5.38 -22.20 -9.77
CA LEU A 145 5.88 -22.45 -11.13
C LEU A 145 7.34 -22.02 -11.29
N PRO A 146 8.11 -22.69 -12.16
CA PRO A 146 9.51 -22.31 -12.44
C PRO A 146 9.69 -20.84 -12.87
N SER A 147 8.70 -20.26 -13.59
CA SER A 147 8.69 -18.84 -13.96
C SER A 147 8.64 -17.93 -12.74
N VAL A 148 7.81 -18.26 -11.76
CA VAL A 148 7.73 -17.51 -10.48
C VAL A 148 9.04 -17.62 -9.72
N LEU A 149 9.64 -18.81 -9.63
CA LEU A 149 10.93 -18.99 -8.95
C LEU A 149 12.02 -18.15 -9.60
N LYS A 150 12.10 -18.10 -10.95
CA LYS A 150 13.03 -17.22 -11.68
C LYS A 150 12.77 -15.74 -11.42
N LEU A 151 11.51 -15.33 -11.32
CA LEU A 151 11.14 -13.96 -10.97
C LEU A 151 11.63 -13.61 -9.56
N LEU A 152 11.39 -14.49 -8.58
CA LEU A 152 11.86 -14.29 -7.21
C LEU A 152 13.39 -14.27 -7.12
N ASP A 153 14.10 -15.12 -7.88
CA ASP A 153 15.56 -15.10 -7.99
C ASP A 153 16.05 -13.73 -8.47
N TYR A 154 15.41 -13.17 -9.50
CA TYR A 154 15.77 -11.84 -10.00
C TYR A 154 15.49 -10.74 -8.95
N ILE A 155 14.30 -10.72 -8.33
CA ILE A 155 13.92 -9.72 -7.31
C ILE A 155 14.92 -9.77 -6.14
N ALA A 156 15.37 -10.96 -5.72
CA ALA A 156 16.33 -11.12 -4.64
C ALA A 156 17.68 -10.45 -4.92
N THR A 157 18.07 -10.27 -6.18
CA THR A 157 19.27 -9.53 -6.57
C THR A 157 19.11 -8.00 -6.53
N ARG A 158 17.87 -7.51 -6.37
CA ARG A 158 17.49 -6.08 -6.47
C ARG A 158 16.90 -5.58 -5.17
N LYS A 159 17.74 -5.20 -4.23
CA LYS A 159 17.32 -4.79 -2.87
C LYS A 159 16.31 -3.64 -2.82
N GLN A 160 16.21 -2.83 -3.87
CA GLN A 160 15.25 -1.73 -3.97
C GLN A 160 13.85 -2.18 -4.40
N LEU A 161 13.68 -3.42 -4.87
CA LEU A 161 12.38 -3.91 -5.30
C LEU A 161 11.59 -4.50 -4.14
N ALA A 162 10.31 -4.16 -4.11
CA ALA A 162 9.32 -4.82 -3.30
C ALA A 162 8.51 -5.80 -4.15
N LEU A 163 8.18 -6.95 -3.57
CA LEU A 163 7.28 -7.94 -4.12
C LEU A 163 5.90 -7.78 -3.49
N GLU A 164 4.88 -7.65 -4.32
CA GLU A 164 3.48 -7.72 -3.89
C GLU A 164 2.77 -8.94 -4.46
N THR A 165 1.91 -9.57 -3.66
CA THR A 165 1.28 -10.86 -4.02
C THR A 165 0.20 -10.75 -5.08
N GLY A 166 -0.25 -9.54 -5.43
CA GLY A 166 -1.34 -9.39 -6.41
C GLY A 166 -2.65 -10.04 -5.96
N HIS A 167 -3.37 -10.63 -6.89
CA HIS A 167 -4.69 -11.24 -6.66
C HIS A 167 -4.64 -12.77 -6.55
N VAL A 168 -3.50 -13.32 -6.18
CA VAL A 168 -3.36 -14.78 -5.98
C VAL A 168 -4.21 -15.26 -4.79
N SER A 169 -4.44 -16.56 -4.66
CA SER A 169 -5.19 -17.11 -3.53
C SER A 169 -4.42 -16.94 -2.20
N ALA A 170 -5.10 -17.12 -1.08
CA ALA A 170 -4.50 -17.03 0.25
C ALA A 170 -3.35 -18.06 0.42
N GLU A 171 -3.55 -19.27 -0.07
CA GLU A 171 -2.56 -20.34 -0.04
C GLU A 171 -1.33 -20.00 -0.90
N GLU A 172 -1.57 -19.48 -2.11
CA GLU A 172 -0.50 -19.06 -3.01
C GLU A 172 0.29 -17.87 -2.44
N ALA A 173 -0.41 -16.90 -1.81
CA ALA A 173 0.24 -15.77 -1.15
C ALA A 173 1.22 -16.25 -0.07
N LEU A 174 0.82 -17.20 0.79
CA LEU A 174 1.70 -17.76 1.81
C LEU A 174 2.86 -18.55 1.21
N MET A 175 2.64 -19.33 0.13
CA MET A 175 3.72 -20.01 -0.59
C MET A 175 4.73 -19.03 -1.16
N VAL A 176 4.26 -17.97 -1.81
CA VAL A 176 5.11 -16.92 -2.40
C VAL A 176 5.91 -16.20 -1.32
N ILE A 177 5.27 -15.78 -0.22
CA ILE A 177 5.93 -15.09 0.89
C ILE A 177 7.04 -15.96 1.48
N LYS A 178 6.74 -17.23 1.75
CA LYS A 178 7.72 -18.19 2.30
C LYS A 178 8.94 -18.35 1.37
N GLU A 179 8.68 -18.53 0.07
CA GLU A 179 9.74 -18.74 -0.92
C GLU A 179 10.55 -17.47 -1.17
N ALA A 180 9.90 -16.29 -1.20
CA ALA A 180 10.56 -15.00 -1.32
C ALA A 180 11.50 -14.73 -0.12
N ARG A 181 11.04 -15.03 1.09
CA ARG A 181 11.88 -14.91 2.30
C ARG A 181 13.07 -15.85 2.30
N ALA A 182 12.88 -17.10 1.85
CA ALA A 182 13.98 -18.06 1.72
C ALA A 182 15.09 -17.56 0.76
N ARG A 183 14.74 -16.72 -0.23
CA ARG A 183 15.66 -16.05 -1.16
C ARG A 183 16.23 -14.72 -0.64
N GLY A 184 15.83 -14.28 0.55
CA GLY A 184 16.33 -13.03 1.14
C GLY A 184 15.65 -11.77 0.61
N ILE A 185 14.47 -11.87 -0.05
CA ILE A 185 13.66 -10.70 -0.41
C ILE A 185 13.15 -10.05 0.88
N ALA A 186 13.57 -8.81 1.12
CA ALA A 186 13.26 -8.09 2.36
C ALA A 186 11.88 -7.41 2.34
N HIS A 187 11.45 -6.92 1.18
CA HIS A 187 10.26 -6.10 1.02
C HIS A 187 9.15 -6.91 0.38
N ILE A 188 8.22 -7.41 1.18
CA ILE A 188 7.11 -8.25 0.73
C ILE A 188 5.81 -7.70 1.29
N VAL A 189 4.82 -7.51 0.42
CA VAL A 189 3.49 -7.03 0.77
C VAL A 189 2.43 -8.01 0.26
N CYS A 190 1.47 -8.32 1.10
CA CYS A 190 0.27 -9.03 0.70
C CYS A 190 -0.77 -8.01 0.23
N THR A 191 -0.94 -7.90 -1.08
CA THR A 191 -1.79 -6.91 -1.75
C THR A 191 -3.24 -7.05 -1.27
N HIS A 192 -3.84 -5.99 -0.70
CA HIS A 192 -5.17 -5.97 -0.04
C HIS A 192 -5.54 -7.32 0.62
N GLY A 193 -4.58 -7.88 1.36
CA GLY A 193 -4.49 -9.29 1.72
C GLY A 193 -5.71 -9.88 2.42
N MET A 194 -6.42 -9.11 3.23
CA MET A 194 -7.57 -9.59 4.01
C MET A 194 -8.93 -9.33 3.33
N THR A 195 -8.93 -8.84 2.10
CA THR A 195 -10.12 -8.63 1.27
C THR A 195 -10.01 -9.37 -0.05
N GLY A 196 -11.10 -9.42 -0.84
CA GLY A 196 -11.06 -10.07 -2.14
C GLY A 196 -10.04 -9.42 -3.09
N PRO A 197 -9.45 -10.23 -3.99
CA PRO A 197 -9.70 -11.66 -4.17
C PRO A 197 -8.90 -12.61 -3.27
N THR A 198 -7.84 -12.15 -2.59
CA THR A 198 -6.93 -12.99 -1.78
C THR A 198 -7.59 -13.53 -0.51
N ASN A 199 -8.29 -12.68 0.25
CA ASN A 199 -9.08 -13.04 1.43
C ASN A 199 -8.33 -13.86 2.51
N LEU A 200 -7.13 -13.45 2.92
CA LEU A 200 -6.46 -14.05 4.07
C LEU A 200 -7.36 -14.02 5.30
N SER A 201 -7.48 -15.13 5.98
CA SER A 201 -7.99 -15.16 7.35
C SER A 201 -7.03 -14.44 8.31
N VAL A 202 -7.51 -14.06 9.50
CA VAL A 202 -6.64 -13.44 10.52
C VAL A 202 -5.43 -14.32 10.83
N ALA A 203 -5.61 -15.63 10.96
CA ALA A 203 -4.52 -16.56 11.21
C ALA A 203 -3.47 -16.58 10.08
N GLN A 204 -3.91 -16.58 8.83
CA GLN A 204 -3.02 -16.52 7.66
C GLN A 204 -2.30 -15.16 7.57
N ALA A 205 -2.99 -14.06 7.86
CA ALA A 205 -2.36 -12.74 7.90
C ALA A 205 -1.29 -12.64 9.00
N GLN A 206 -1.56 -13.22 10.18
CA GLN A 206 -0.57 -13.34 11.25
C GLN A 206 0.61 -14.24 10.86
N GLU A 207 0.37 -15.32 10.11
CA GLU A 207 1.43 -16.18 9.59
C GLU A 207 2.30 -15.41 8.59
N ALA A 208 1.70 -14.69 7.65
CA ALA A 208 2.42 -13.82 6.71
C ALA A 208 3.25 -12.75 7.43
N ALA A 209 2.69 -12.11 8.46
CA ALA A 209 3.37 -11.13 9.30
C ALA A 209 4.57 -11.74 10.06
N LYS A 210 4.43 -12.94 10.61
CA LYS A 210 5.54 -13.68 11.26
C LYS A 210 6.67 -14.00 10.28
N MET A 211 6.36 -14.22 9.01
CA MET A 211 7.34 -14.35 7.94
C MET A 211 7.94 -13.01 7.51
N GLY A 212 7.48 -11.88 8.11
CA GLY A 212 7.98 -10.54 7.87
C GLY A 212 7.34 -9.84 6.67
N ALA A 213 6.25 -10.35 6.12
CA ALA A 213 5.47 -9.64 5.13
C ALA A 213 4.61 -8.55 5.78
N TYR A 214 4.25 -7.54 4.99
CA TYR A 214 3.26 -6.54 5.35
C TYR A 214 1.90 -6.94 4.77
N ILE A 215 0.84 -6.64 5.49
CA ILE A 215 -0.54 -6.80 5.03
C ILE A 215 -1.05 -5.43 4.58
N GLU A 216 -1.25 -5.27 3.30
CA GLU A 216 -1.85 -4.06 2.76
C GLU A 216 -3.35 -4.05 3.04
N MET A 217 -3.85 -2.96 3.58
CA MET A 217 -5.26 -2.69 3.82
C MET A 217 -5.66 -1.45 3.06
N VAL A 218 -6.51 -1.62 2.03
CA VAL A 218 -6.85 -0.55 1.09
C VAL A 218 -8.24 0.02 1.35
N TYR A 219 -8.35 1.35 1.28
CA TYR A 219 -9.63 2.01 1.50
C TYR A 219 -10.66 1.70 0.41
N GLY A 220 -10.19 1.54 -0.84
CA GLY A 220 -11.02 1.18 -1.98
C GLY A 220 -11.82 -0.08 -1.76
N ALA A 221 -11.26 -1.12 -1.14
CA ALA A 221 -11.96 -2.35 -0.85
C ALA A 221 -13.14 -2.17 0.11
N VAL A 222 -13.02 -1.26 1.09
CA VAL A 222 -14.14 -0.91 1.99
C VAL A 222 -15.26 -0.23 1.21
N LEU A 223 -14.91 0.77 0.40
CA LEU A 223 -15.88 1.55 -0.38
C LEU A 223 -16.62 0.70 -1.43
N ASP A 224 -15.92 -0.27 -2.04
CA ASP A 224 -16.49 -1.14 -3.09
C ASP A 224 -17.25 -2.34 -2.52
N SER A 225 -17.09 -2.66 -1.24
CA SER A 225 -17.66 -3.85 -0.60
C SER A 225 -19.18 -3.83 -0.45
N LYS A 226 -19.82 -2.66 -0.63
CA LYS A 226 -21.26 -2.46 -0.36
C LYS A 226 -21.63 -2.90 1.08
N GLY A 227 -20.78 -2.58 2.04
CA GLY A 227 -20.98 -2.89 3.46
C GLY A 227 -20.56 -4.31 3.90
N LYS A 228 -20.03 -5.14 3.00
CA LYS A 228 -19.51 -6.48 3.36
C LYS A 228 -18.18 -6.41 4.10
N THR A 229 -17.38 -5.39 3.82
CA THR A 229 -16.15 -5.07 4.55
C THR A 229 -16.31 -3.68 5.16
N THR A 230 -16.03 -3.53 6.44
CA THR A 230 -16.19 -2.27 7.17
C THR A 230 -14.88 -1.81 7.79
N LEU A 231 -14.82 -0.53 8.17
CA LEU A 231 -13.65 0.01 8.85
C LEU A 231 -13.51 -0.52 10.28
N GLU A 232 -14.60 -0.92 10.92
CA GLU A 232 -14.59 -1.60 12.22
C GLU A 232 -13.90 -2.96 12.11
N GLN A 233 -14.17 -3.70 11.03
CA GLN A 233 -13.44 -4.95 10.74
C GLN A 233 -11.96 -4.67 10.52
N TYR A 234 -11.61 -3.63 9.76
CA TYR A 234 -10.22 -3.22 9.55
C TYR A 234 -9.52 -2.88 10.87
N ALA A 235 -10.17 -2.08 11.74
CA ALA A 235 -9.62 -1.77 13.06
C ALA A 235 -9.38 -3.04 13.90
N GLY A 236 -10.29 -4.01 13.81
CA GLY A 236 -10.12 -5.33 14.44
C GLY A 236 -8.93 -6.12 13.87
N TRP A 237 -8.79 -6.15 12.54
CA TRP A 237 -7.69 -6.83 11.86
C TRP A 237 -6.34 -6.17 12.13
N ILE A 238 -6.27 -4.83 12.13
CA ILE A 238 -5.05 -4.08 12.50
C ILE A 238 -4.59 -4.48 13.91
N LYS A 239 -5.51 -4.54 14.88
CA LYS A 239 -5.20 -4.96 16.24
C LYS A 239 -4.75 -6.42 16.32
N ALA A 240 -5.34 -7.29 15.50
CA ALA A 240 -5.02 -8.73 15.50
C ALA A 240 -3.69 -9.05 14.82
N VAL A 241 -3.37 -8.37 13.71
CA VAL A 241 -2.11 -8.54 12.95
C VAL A 241 -0.97 -7.79 13.62
N GLY A 242 -1.25 -6.62 14.18
CA GLY A 242 -0.29 -5.67 14.72
C GLY A 242 0.12 -4.60 13.69
N PRO A 243 0.09 -3.31 14.06
CA PRO A 243 0.34 -2.20 13.14
C PRO A 243 1.75 -2.23 12.53
N ALA A 244 2.72 -2.88 13.18
CA ALA A 244 4.07 -3.04 12.65
C ALA A 244 4.15 -3.85 11.34
N HIS A 245 3.11 -4.61 11.02
CA HIS A 245 3.02 -5.42 9.80
C HIS A 245 1.83 -5.05 8.92
N VAL A 246 1.27 -3.86 9.08
CA VAL A 246 0.16 -3.36 8.25
C VAL A 246 0.62 -2.14 7.47
N ILE A 247 0.15 -2.00 6.24
CA ILE A 247 0.29 -0.79 5.43
C ILE A 247 -1.11 -0.30 5.08
N LEU A 248 -1.35 1.00 5.26
CA LEU A 248 -2.53 1.68 4.76
C LEU A 248 -2.23 2.22 3.36
N ALA A 249 -3.06 1.88 2.39
CA ALA A 249 -3.02 2.40 1.04
C ALA A 249 -4.43 2.70 0.54
N THR A 250 -4.59 3.38 -0.58
CA THR A 250 -5.93 3.77 -1.00
C THR A 250 -6.58 2.82 -1.99
N ASP A 251 -5.88 2.33 -2.99
CA ASP A 251 -6.46 1.63 -4.14
C ASP A 251 -7.58 2.49 -4.78
N LEU A 252 -7.38 3.81 -4.79
CA LEU A 252 -8.29 4.79 -5.37
C LEU A 252 -7.74 5.33 -6.69
N GLY A 253 -8.55 6.15 -7.39
CA GLY A 253 -8.24 6.72 -8.70
C GLY A 253 -8.89 5.97 -9.86
N GLY A 254 -9.43 4.77 -9.65
CA GLY A 254 -10.27 4.09 -10.65
C GLY A 254 -11.62 4.81 -10.82
N ALA A 255 -12.06 5.02 -12.07
CA ALA A 255 -13.40 5.52 -12.33
C ALA A 255 -14.46 4.51 -11.89
N ARG A 256 -15.51 4.99 -11.22
CA ARG A 256 -16.61 4.17 -10.72
C ARG A 256 -17.94 4.86 -11.03
N PRO A 257 -19.04 4.12 -11.18
CA PRO A 257 -20.36 4.69 -11.44
C PRO A 257 -20.98 5.38 -10.21
N TYR A 258 -20.26 5.52 -9.13
CA TYR A 258 -20.65 6.19 -7.88
C TYR A 258 -19.51 7.07 -7.36
N PRO A 259 -19.83 8.13 -6.61
CA PRO A 259 -18.81 9.04 -6.08
C PRO A 259 -17.82 8.34 -5.15
N ARG A 260 -16.53 8.65 -5.33
CA ARG A 260 -15.43 8.22 -4.47
C ARG A 260 -14.51 9.41 -4.20
N PRO A 261 -13.85 9.45 -3.05
CA PRO A 261 -12.81 10.44 -2.82
C PRO A 261 -11.64 10.22 -3.80
N MET A 262 -10.96 11.29 -4.17
CA MET A 262 -9.67 11.21 -4.85
C MET A 262 -8.62 10.61 -3.92
N PRO A 263 -7.53 9.99 -4.43
CA PRO A 263 -6.56 9.25 -3.60
C PRO A 263 -6.09 10.01 -2.37
N THR A 264 -5.62 11.24 -2.51
CA THR A 264 -5.12 12.06 -1.40
C THR A 264 -6.22 12.35 -0.35
N ALA A 265 -7.40 12.75 -0.77
CA ALA A 265 -8.53 13.00 0.13
C ALA A 265 -9.00 11.71 0.81
N GLY A 266 -9.04 10.62 0.05
CA GLY A 266 -9.39 9.28 0.55
C GLY A 266 -8.43 8.77 1.60
N MET A 267 -7.13 9.01 1.44
CA MET A 267 -6.12 8.63 2.43
C MET A 267 -6.34 9.36 3.76
N LEU A 268 -6.61 10.68 3.73
CA LEU A 268 -6.90 11.44 4.95
C LEU A 268 -8.20 10.96 5.62
N GLU A 269 -9.24 10.77 4.83
CA GLU A 269 -10.53 10.26 5.33
C GLU A 269 -10.36 8.88 5.98
N TYR A 270 -9.64 7.98 5.33
CA TYR A 270 -9.35 6.64 5.81
C TYR A 270 -8.61 6.65 7.16
N MET A 271 -7.49 7.37 7.22
CA MET A 271 -6.69 7.52 8.44
C MET A 271 -7.52 8.12 9.59
N THR A 272 -8.32 9.16 9.30
CA THR A 272 -9.17 9.83 10.29
C THR A 272 -10.25 8.89 10.83
N LYS A 273 -10.91 8.13 9.98
CA LYS A 273 -11.94 7.16 10.38
C LYS A 273 -11.35 6.02 11.21
N LEU A 274 -10.17 5.51 10.87
CA LEU A 274 -9.48 4.51 11.71
C LEU A 274 -9.12 5.07 13.08
N HIS A 275 -8.70 6.34 13.16
CA HIS A 275 -8.45 6.99 14.43
C HIS A 275 -9.72 7.08 15.27
N GLN A 276 -10.86 7.46 14.69
CA GLN A 276 -12.16 7.49 15.37
C GLN A 276 -12.59 6.10 15.89
N LEU A 277 -12.11 5.02 15.25
CA LEU A 277 -12.31 3.63 15.69
C LEU A 277 -11.26 3.14 16.70
N GLY A 278 -10.47 4.06 17.25
CA GLY A 278 -9.54 3.78 18.33
C GLY A 278 -8.18 3.20 17.88
N ILE A 279 -7.77 3.43 16.63
CA ILE A 279 -6.38 3.23 16.21
C ILE A 279 -5.59 4.49 16.59
N SER A 280 -4.48 4.33 17.29
CA SER A 280 -3.67 5.46 17.75
C SER A 280 -3.04 6.21 16.56
N VAL A 281 -2.78 7.52 16.73
CA VAL A 281 -2.06 8.31 15.72
C VAL A 281 -0.66 7.75 15.48
N ALA A 282 -0.01 7.23 16.52
CA ALA A 282 1.29 6.55 16.38
C ALA A 282 1.21 5.31 15.48
N ASP A 283 0.20 4.46 15.65
CA ASP A 283 -0.01 3.30 14.80
C ASP A 283 -0.37 3.70 13.35
N ILE A 284 -1.21 4.72 13.18
CA ILE A 284 -1.54 5.26 11.86
C ILE A 284 -0.28 5.79 11.17
N ASN A 285 0.55 6.55 11.87
CA ASN A 285 1.82 7.03 11.32
C ASN A 285 2.76 5.87 10.96
N MET A 286 2.83 4.84 11.78
CA MET A 286 3.60 3.64 11.46
C MET A 286 3.11 3.00 10.16
N MET A 287 1.81 2.78 10.02
CA MET A 287 1.20 2.09 8.87
C MET A 287 1.16 2.95 7.59
N ALA A 288 1.06 4.26 7.70
CA ALA A 288 0.93 5.17 6.56
C ALA A 288 2.24 5.88 6.18
N LYS A 289 3.30 5.83 7.03
CA LYS A 289 4.56 6.56 6.80
C LYS A 289 5.77 5.63 6.92
N THR A 290 5.96 4.98 8.07
CA THR A 290 7.14 4.17 8.37
C THR A 290 7.19 2.88 7.54
N ASN A 291 6.12 2.07 7.61
CA ASN A 291 6.08 0.77 6.93
C ASN A 291 6.18 0.90 5.40
N PRO A 292 5.42 1.78 4.73
CA PRO A 292 5.58 1.95 3.29
C PRO A 292 6.94 2.55 2.90
N ALA A 293 7.57 3.38 3.75
CA ALA A 293 8.93 3.85 3.51
C ALA A 293 9.94 2.67 3.51
N ILE A 294 9.83 1.77 4.49
CA ILE A 294 10.67 0.55 4.55
C ILE A 294 10.46 -0.29 3.29
N VAL A 295 9.21 -0.54 2.89
CA VAL A 295 8.90 -1.34 1.69
C VAL A 295 9.50 -0.73 0.42
N LEU A 296 9.50 0.59 0.29
CA LEU A 296 10.09 1.29 -0.85
C LEU A 296 11.62 1.44 -0.74
N GLY A 297 12.26 0.94 0.32
CA GLY A 297 13.69 1.10 0.55
C GLY A 297 14.10 2.55 0.78
N LEU A 298 13.24 3.34 1.42
CA LEU A 298 13.47 4.76 1.74
C LEU A 298 13.93 4.91 3.20
N ASP A 299 14.66 5.99 3.47
CA ASP A 299 15.03 6.33 4.84
C ASP A 299 13.78 6.56 5.70
N VAL A 300 13.74 5.96 6.86
CA VAL A 300 12.72 6.21 7.87
C VAL A 300 13.10 7.51 8.59
N LYS A 301 12.32 8.55 8.37
CA LYS A 301 12.50 9.88 8.98
C LYS A 301 11.57 10.06 10.15
#